data_a83c8df0d0644abbd34093821b5df0c5
#
_entry.id   a83c8df0d0644abbd34093821b5df0c5
#
_cell.length_a   1.000
_cell.length_b   1.000
_cell.length_c   1.000
_cell.angle_alpha   90.00
_cell.angle_beta   90.00
_cell.angle_gamma   90.00
#
_symmetry.space_group_name_H-M   'P 1'
#
loop_
_entity.id
_entity.type
_entity.pdbx_description
1 polymer ?
#
loop_
_entity_poly.entity_id
_entity_poly.type
_entity_poly.pdbx_seq_one_letter_code
_entity_poly.pdbx_strand_id
1 'polypeptide(L)'
;VERNRGQAIQAEIKSWRRLLPGLIVVAAAIVARLTGSLQFLELVTFDQFLRLRPSEPADPRIVLVGITEEDIQRTRAYPIPDGEIANLIQRLQQYQPAAIGLDIVRDIPVEPGHAALVSQFRTRKNLIGVEIARPDRSGFTVAPPPDLPLEQVGFADTILDADGYQRRSLLGVHNSQQEYRFSFTIRVAERYLAAQGIELDNGIRDPDAMRFGSTELTRMQPNSGGYIRADAGGNQILLNVRSGQAPFRTLSLAQIQAGVNPDWLRGKIVLIGIMSFSAKDLAYSGAIAPINPGQVYGVEMQAHAISQILSAVLDRRPLLRVWPEGWEYLWIAAWGVVGLSLGRVRSPWKILLGLAVAVVSLIGGCYGLILLGWWAPVVPALLGLMLNGVGLTAARFYRHEQDLRLRLQERQFVIEQTFNAIHSGPMQTLVGILRNAQGQEVPPPFLPDLHRLNQELRSIYASVQRDAIADEAQLQMGSAIELALQAPLHELLYTVYCSTLERDLPHFQTIQFKIVQFEPLNTRDLRLEHKRGLCRFLEEALCNVGKHAIGATRLTVICAQEDQQQVIRVIDNGSESPVTASGLGTQLAQNLARQLGGTFRRCPNLPKGTMCELVWSVDRKRW
;
A
#
# COMPACT_ATOMS: atom_id res chain seq x y z
N VAL A 1 -8.05 -49.69 5.71
CA VAL A 1 -8.10 -48.64 6.77
C VAL A 1 -6.74 -47.90 6.85
N GLU A 2 -5.61 -48.60 6.82
CA GLU A 2 -4.27 -47.98 6.94
C GLU A 2 -3.87 -47.12 5.72
N ARG A 3 -4.26 -47.47 4.49
CA ARG A 3 -3.95 -46.72 3.26
C ARG A 3 -4.67 -45.35 3.23
N ASN A 4 -5.88 -45.28 3.78
CA ASN A 4 -6.64 -44.00 3.90
C ASN A 4 -6.05 -43.11 5.00
N ARG A 5 -5.50 -43.64 6.08
CA ARG A 5 -4.81 -42.89 7.13
C ARG A 5 -3.51 -42.25 6.60
N GLY A 6 -2.73 -42.98 5.83
CA GLY A 6 -1.50 -42.48 5.21
C GLY A 6 -1.74 -41.35 4.21
N GLN A 7 -2.80 -41.44 3.41
CA GLN A 7 -3.20 -40.38 2.47
C GLN A 7 -3.73 -39.13 3.20
N ALA A 8 -4.47 -39.31 4.29
CA ALA A 8 -4.94 -38.18 5.12
C ALA A 8 -3.78 -37.45 5.80
N ILE A 9 -2.82 -38.16 6.37
CA ILE A 9 -1.61 -37.61 7.00
C ILE A 9 -0.76 -36.86 5.97
N GLN A 10 -0.56 -37.42 4.76
CA GLN A 10 0.17 -36.73 3.69
C GLN A 10 -0.55 -35.50 3.18
N ALA A 11 -1.87 -35.50 3.10
CA ALA A 11 -2.67 -34.33 2.73
C ALA A 11 -2.59 -33.23 3.80
N GLU A 12 -2.60 -33.60 5.07
CA GLU A 12 -2.39 -32.69 6.20
C GLU A 12 -0.98 -32.08 6.18
N ILE A 13 0.07 -32.86 6.06
CA ILE A 13 1.46 -32.37 5.96
C ILE A 13 1.63 -31.43 4.77
N LYS A 14 1.00 -31.75 3.63
CA LYS A 14 1.03 -30.90 2.43
C LYS A 14 0.26 -29.59 2.62
N SER A 15 -0.79 -29.58 3.45
CA SER A 15 -1.53 -28.36 3.81
C SER A 15 -0.73 -27.46 4.74
N TRP A 16 -0.06 -28.02 5.75
CA TRP A 16 0.81 -27.30 6.68
C TRP A 16 2.02 -26.65 6.00
N ARG A 17 2.67 -27.36 5.07
CA ARG A 17 3.77 -26.79 4.27
C ARG A 17 3.37 -25.56 3.44
N ARG A 18 2.09 -25.45 3.08
CA ARG A 18 1.56 -24.28 2.35
C ARG A 18 1.28 -23.07 3.27
N LEU A 19 1.11 -23.31 4.57
CA LEU A 19 0.91 -22.27 5.59
C LEU A 19 2.22 -21.71 6.13
N LEU A 20 3.27 -22.51 6.10
CA LEU A 20 4.56 -22.21 6.72
C LEU A 20 5.13 -20.83 6.34
N PRO A 21 5.17 -20.42 5.06
CA PRO A 21 5.69 -19.10 4.70
C PRO A 21 4.89 -17.96 5.34
N GLY A 22 3.57 -18.09 5.40
CA GLY A 22 2.73 -17.06 6.02
C GLY A 22 2.88 -17.00 7.54
N LEU A 23 3.08 -18.15 8.19
CA LEU A 23 3.36 -18.21 9.63
C LEU A 23 4.75 -17.62 9.95
N ILE A 24 5.73 -17.81 9.08
CA ILE A 24 7.06 -17.19 9.22
C ILE A 24 6.93 -15.66 9.16
N VAL A 25 6.12 -15.13 8.26
CA VAL A 25 5.87 -13.67 8.16
C VAL A 25 5.21 -13.14 9.43
N VAL A 26 4.21 -13.84 9.98
CA VAL A 26 3.59 -13.46 11.26
C VAL A 26 4.60 -13.49 12.39
N ALA A 27 5.39 -14.56 12.48
CA ALA A 27 6.46 -14.65 13.48
C ALA A 27 7.50 -13.53 13.32
N ALA A 28 7.88 -13.20 12.09
CA ALA A 28 8.80 -12.09 11.82
C ALA A 28 8.22 -10.73 12.24
N ALA A 29 6.92 -10.49 12.00
CA ALA A 29 6.25 -9.26 12.46
C ALA A 29 6.22 -9.16 13.99
N ILE A 30 5.99 -10.27 14.69
CA ILE A 30 6.03 -10.35 16.16
C ILE A 30 7.48 -10.12 16.65
N VAL A 31 8.47 -10.72 16.02
CA VAL A 31 9.89 -10.52 16.37
C VAL A 31 10.28 -9.06 16.13
N ALA A 32 9.88 -8.45 15.02
CA ALA A 32 10.13 -7.03 14.75
C ALA A 32 9.50 -6.13 15.82
N ARG A 33 8.32 -6.49 16.33
CA ARG A 33 7.74 -5.80 17.50
C ARG A 33 8.58 -6.02 18.76
N LEU A 34 8.95 -7.25 19.09
CA LEU A 34 9.72 -7.58 20.29
C LEU A 34 11.11 -6.93 20.33
N THR A 35 11.71 -6.70 19.18
CA THR A 35 13.01 -6.00 19.05
C THR A 35 12.90 -4.50 19.14
N GLY A 36 11.69 -3.93 19.08
CA GLY A 36 11.48 -2.48 19.06
C GLY A 36 11.76 -1.82 17.72
N SER A 37 12.08 -2.58 16.66
CA SER A 37 12.42 -2.01 15.34
C SER A 37 11.24 -1.27 14.70
N LEU A 38 10.01 -1.55 15.13
CA LEU A 38 8.79 -0.87 14.65
C LEU A 38 8.30 0.24 15.60
N GLN A 39 8.97 0.44 16.76
CA GLN A 39 8.51 1.38 17.78
C GLN A 39 8.36 2.80 17.25
N PHE A 40 9.35 3.31 16.51
CA PHE A 40 9.29 4.67 15.96
C PHE A 40 8.04 4.87 15.08
N LEU A 41 7.78 3.94 14.17
CA LEU A 41 6.62 4.02 13.27
C LEU A 41 5.29 3.91 14.04
N GLU A 42 5.26 3.09 15.07
CA GLU A 42 4.06 2.93 15.92
C GLU A 42 3.78 4.21 16.71
N LEU A 43 4.81 4.85 17.28
CA LEU A 43 4.68 6.12 17.99
C LEU A 43 4.26 7.26 17.07
N VAL A 44 4.80 7.34 15.86
CA VAL A 44 4.36 8.30 14.84
C VAL A 44 2.89 8.07 14.46
N THR A 45 2.48 6.81 14.29
CA THR A 45 1.08 6.47 13.98
C THR A 45 0.15 6.85 15.14
N PHE A 46 0.56 6.62 16.36
CA PHE A 46 -0.16 7.02 17.57
C PHE A 46 -0.39 8.54 17.62
N ASP A 47 0.67 9.33 17.39
CA ASP A 47 0.57 10.79 17.33
C ASP A 47 -0.39 11.27 16.24
N GLN A 48 -0.33 10.65 15.05
CA GLN A 48 -1.24 11.00 13.96
C GLN A 48 -2.70 10.69 14.31
N PHE A 49 -2.97 9.56 14.96
CA PHE A 49 -4.31 9.21 15.39
C PHE A 49 -4.84 10.20 16.44
N LEU A 50 -4.00 10.61 17.41
CA LEU A 50 -4.39 11.62 18.39
C LEU A 50 -4.65 12.98 17.73
N ARG A 51 -3.86 13.37 16.74
CA ARG A 51 -4.00 14.61 15.98
C ARG A 51 -5.27 14.64 15.12
N LEU A 52 -5.63 13.51 14.51
CA LEU A 52 -6.80 13.40 13.65
C LEU A 52 -8.13 13.32 14.40
N ARG A 53 -8.09 13.27 15.72
CA ARG A 53 -9.33 13.26 16.51
C ARG A 53 -10.16 14.51 16.27
N PRO A 54 -11.50 14.40 16.36
CA PRO A 54 -12.39 15.55 16.34
C PRO A 54 -11.97 16.61 17.36
N SER A 55 -12.11 17.89 17.02
CA SER A 55 -11.81 18.98 17.92
C SER A 55 -12.71 18.94 19.16
N GLU A 56 -12.11 19.00 20.33
CA GLU A 56 -12.80 19.09 21.61
C GLU A 56 -12.97 20.58 22.00
N PRO A 57 -14.05 20.93 22.72
CA PRO A 57 -14.18 22.27 23.28
C PRO A 57 -13.05 22.57 24.27
N ALA A 58 -12.70 23.85 24.42
CA ALA A 58 -11.71 24.28 25.40
C ALA A 58 -12.14 23.83 26.82
N ASP A 59 -11.17 23.42 27.64
CA ASP A 59 -11.47 23.07 29.03
C ASP A 59 -11.76 24.34 29.84
N PRO A 60 -13.00 24.53 30.29
CA PRO A 60 -13.36 25.76 30.99
C PRO A 60 -12.81 25.85 32.42
N ARG A 61 -12.21 24.78 32.92
CA ARG A 61 -11.68 24.67 34.29
C ARG A 61 -10.27 25.21 34.43
N ILE A 62 -9.51 25.28 33.32
CA ILE A 62 -8.09 25.64 33.30
C ILE A 62 -7.90 26.94 32.50
N VAL A 63 -7.17 27.85 33.10
CA VAL A 63 -6.75 29.12 32.48
C VAL A 63 -5.23 29.22 32.56
N LEU A 64 -4.59 29.51 31.45
CA LEU A 64 -3.16 29.78 31.37
C LEU A 64 -2.91 31.26 31.53
N VAL A 65 -1.95 31.61 32.37
CA VAL A 65 -1.43 32.98 32.47
C VAL A 65 0.03 32.91 32.00
N GLY A 66 0.23 33.33 30.74
CA GLY A 66 1.53 33.31 30.10
C GLY A 66 2.33 34.59 30.43
N ILE A 67 3.57 34.37 30.86
CA ILE A 67 4.57 35.44 30.87
C ILE A 67 5.14 35.53 29.46
N THR A 68 4.74 36.53 28.71
CA THR A 68 5.06 36.70 27.30
C THR A 68 6.37 37.43 27.08
N GLU A 69 6.82 37.48 25.82
CA GLU A 69 7.98 38.24 25.41
C GLU A 69 7.80 39.74 25.74
N GLU A 70 6.57 40.29 25.56
CA GLU A 70 6.23 41.69 25.89
C GLU A 70 6.36 41.95 27.39
N ASP A 71 6.00 40.98 28.24
CA ASP A 71 6.12 41.09 29.68
C ASP A 71 7.59 41.14 30.11
N ILE A 72 8.45 40.32 29.50
CA ILE A 72 9.91 40.30 29.74
C ILE A 72 10.53 41.67 29.31
N GLN A 73 10.17 42.15 28.13
CA GLN A 73 10.65 43.43 27.63
C GLN A 73 10.18 44.61 28.50
N ARG A 74 8.96 44.56 29.02
CA ARG A 74 8.40 45.60 29.91
C ARG A 74 9.14 45.62 31.26
N THR A 75 9.39 44.44 31.84
CA THR A 75 10.12 44.34 33.12
C THR A 75 11.61 44.57 32.96
N ARG A 76 12.14 44.46 31.73
CA ARG A 76 13.57 44.53 31.40
C ARG A 76 14.42 43.62 32.26
N ALA A 77 13.87 42.51 32.76
CA ALA A 77 14.53 41.55 33.60
C ALA A 77 14.10 40.13 33.26
N TYR A 78 15.08 39.23 33.18
CA TYR A 78 14.86 37.79 33.12
C TYR A 78 15.96 37.08 33.95
N PRO A 79 15.58 36.16 34.84
CA PRO A 79 14.21 35.74 35.20
C PRO A 79 13.37 36.93 35.74
N ILE A 80 12.01 36.80 35.54
CA ILE A 80 11.07 37.81 36.03
C ILE A 80 11.25 37.95 37.55
N PRO A 81 11.30 39.22 38.10
CA PRO A 81 11.45 39.46 39.52
C PRO A 81 10.33 38.85 40.36
N ASP A 82 10.66 38.39 41.56
CA ASP A 82 9.71 37.80 42.50
C ASP A 82 8.58 38.74 42.89
N GLY A 83 8.84 40.05 42.90
CA GLY A 83 7.82 41.06 43.17
C GLY A 83 6.70 41.09 42.10
N GLU A 84 7.03 40.90 40.82
CA GLU A 84 6.05 40.82 39.74
C GLU A 84 5.18 39.57 39.88
N ILE A 85 5.78 38.43 40.23
CA ILE A 85 5.06 37.17 40.48
C ILE A 85 4.18 37.29 41.71
N ALA A 86 4.67 37.91 42.80
CA ALA A 86 3.90 38.15 44.01
C ALA A 86 2.67 39.03 43.73
N ASN A 87 2.86 40.09 42.97
CA ASN A 87 1.77 40.98 42.55
C ASN A 87 0.74 40.27 41.67
N LEU A 88 1.22 39.41 40.74
CA LEU A 88 0.34 38.59 39.92
C LEU A 88 -0.51 37.65 40.78
N ILE A 89 0.14 36.87 41.67
CA ILE A 89 -0.54 35.95 42.59
C ILE A 89 -1.57 36.70 43.43
N GLN A 90 -1.20 37.87 44.00
CA GLN A 90 -2.09 38.68 44.82
C GLN A 90 -3.33 39.17 44.04
N ARG A 91 -3.16 39.57 42.77
CA ARG A 91 -4.28 39.96 41.90
C ARG A 91 -5.17 38.76 41.56
N LEU A 92 -4.58 37.61 41.19
CA LEU A 92 -5.31 36.38 40.90
C LEU A 92 -6.15 35.91 42.08
N GLN A 93 -5.64 36.06 43.31
CA GLN A 93 -6.38 35.70 44.53
C GLN A 93 -7.65 36.51 44.73
N GLN A 94 -7.73 37.75 44.21
CA GLN A 94 -8.96 38.55 44.25
C GLN A 94 -10.12 37.90 43.48
N TYR A 95 -9.81 37.08 42.46
CA TYR A 95 -10.79 36.33 41.67
C TYR A 95 -11.19 35.00 42.30
N GLN A 96 -10.59 34.60 43.43
CA GLN A 96 -10.86 33.34 44.16
C GLN A 96 -10.69 32.09 43.27
N PRO A 97 -9.52 31.85 42.66
CA PRO A 97 -9.28 30.61 41.93
C PRO A 97 -9.23 29.42 42.90
N ALA A 98 -9.63 28.23 42.43
CA ALA A 98 -9.58 27.00 43.23
C ALA A 98 -8.13 26.53 43.47
N ALA A 99 -7.28 26.70 42.46
CA ALA A 99 -5.84 26.45 42.54
C ALA A 99 -5.06 27.41 41.67
N ILE A 100 -3.87 27.81 42.11
CA ILE A 100 -2.87 28.53 41.31
C ILE A 100 -1.65 27.64 41.21
N GLY A 101 -1.28 27.23 40.02
CA GLY A 101 -0.04 26.51 39.74
C GLY A 101 1.01 27.48 39.20
N LEU A 102 2.14 27.59 39.87
CA LEU A 102 3.30 28.35 39.45
C LEU A 102 4.32 27.41 38.80
N ASP A 103 4.27 27.28 37.47
CA ASP A 103 5.20 26.45 36.68
C ASP A 103 6.46 27.25 36.33
N ILE A 104 7.09 27.78 37.36
CA ILE A 104 8.33 28.55 37.26
C ILE A 104 9.19 28.22 38.47
N VAL A 105 10.38 27.75 38.24
CA VAL A 105 11.33 27.42 39.30
C VAL A 105 11.69 28.66 40.12
N ARG A 106 11.64 28.54 41.48
CA ARG A 106 11.91 29.60 42.44
C ARG A 106 12.65 29.04 43.67
N ASP A 107 13.73 28.31 43.43
CA ASP A 107 14.65 27.80 44.45
C ASP A 107 15.61 28.86 44.95
N ILE A 108 15.87 29.89 44.15
CA ILE A 108 16.77 31.02 44.42
C ILE A 108 15.99 32.33 44.34
N PRO A 109 16.18 33.29 45.28
CA PRO A 109 15.57 34.62 45.22
C PRO A 109 15.90 35.38 43.93
N VAL A 110 14.90 36.03 43.32
CA VAL A 110 15.04 36.93 42.16
C VAL A 110 14.51 38.32 42.55
N GLU A 111 15.42 39.14 43.05
CA GLU A 111 15.07 40.50 43.47
C GLU A 111 14.76 41.41 42.26
N PRO A 112 13.95 42.47 42.46
CA PRO A 112 13.36 42.88 43.73
C PRO A 112 12.07 42.13 44.09
N GLY A 113 11.73 42.11 45.39
CA GLY A 113 10.44 41.72 45.88
C GLY A 113 10.32 40.26 46.39
N HIS A 114 11.39 39.58 46.64
CA HIS A 114 11.41 38.21 47.15
C HIS A 114 10.59 38.05 48.45
N ALA A 115 10.71 38.98 49.41
CA ALA A 115 9.93 38.94 50.64
C ALA A 115 8.38 38.97 50.42
N ALA A 116 7.92 39.65 49.37
CA ALA A 116 6.50 39.66 49.00
C ALA A 116 6.05 38.29 48.45
N LEU A 117 6.90 37.62 47.66
CA LEU A 117 6.62 36.28 47.15
C LEU A 117 6.59 35.24 48.29
N VAL A 118 7.55 35.29 49.19
CA VAL A 118 7.58 34.45 50.42
C VAL A 118 6.30 34.61 51.24
N SER A 119 5.79 35.84 51.38
CA SER A 119 4.53 36.08 52.04
C SER A 119 3.38 35.39 51.37
N GLN A 120 3.33 35.34 50.01
CA GLN A 120 2.31 34.58 49.30
C GLN A 120 2.46 33.07 49.55
N PHE A 121 3.70 32.53 49.50
CA PHE A 121 3.98 31.11 49.73
C PHE A 121 3.48 30.65 51.14
N ARG A 122 3.72 31.42 52.15
CA ARG A 122 3.34 31.11 53.54
C ARG A 122 1.82 31.26 53.78
N THR A 123 1.13 32.16 53.08
CA THR A 123 -0.27 32.48 53.40
C THR A 123 -1.28 31.81 52.48
N ARG A 124 -0.91 31.42 51.26
CA ARG A 124 -1.84 30.91 50.24
C ARG A 124 -1.80 29.38 50.17
N LYS A 125 -2.84 28.73 50.67
CA LYS A 125 -2.97 27.24 50.66
C LYS A 125 -3.34 26.66 49.28
N ASN A 126 -3.81 27.48 48.36
CA ASN A 126 -4.18 27.06 47.00
C ASN A 126 -3.08 27.31 45.96
N LEU A 127 -1.89 27.69 46.39
CA LEU A 127 -0.71 27.92 45.53
C LEU A 127 0.14 26.66 45.51
N ILE A 128 0.46 26.19 44.32
CA ILE A 128 1.31 25.03 44.07
C ILE A 128 2.53 25.50 43.27
N GLY A 129 3.72 25.20 43.76
CA GLY A 129 5.00 25.50 43.09
C GLY A 129 5.68 24.26 42.55
N VAL A 130 6.81 24.45 41.87
CA VAL A 130 7.56 23.39 41.21
C VAL A 130 8.95 23.18 41.79
N GLU A 131 9.39 21.91 41.73
CA GLU A 131 10.78 21.48 41.90
C GLU A 131 11.19 20.59 40.72
N ILE A 132 12.47 20.26 40.56
CA ILE A 132 12.98 19.19 39.69
C ILE A 132 13.52 18.08 40.58
N ALA A 133 12.74 17.02 40.69
CA ALA A 133 13.01 15.93 41.64
C ALA A 133 13.98 14.87 41.11
N ARG A 134 14.06 14.69 39.78
CA ARG A 134 14.97 13.73 39.15
C ARG A 134 16.29 14.43 38.81
N PRO A 135 17.43 13.85 39.17
CA PRO A 135 18.72 14.42 38.78
C PRO A 135 18.90 14.37 37.27
N ASP A 136 19.47 15.43 36.70
CA ASP A 136 19.92 15.45 35.33
C ASP A 136 21.15 14.52 35.12
N ARG A 137 21.73 14.52 33.91
CA ARG A 137 22.93 13.73 33.60
C ARG A 137 24.15 14.11 34.42
N SER A 138 24.16 15.29 35.01
CA SER A 138 25.22 15.81 35.87
C SER A 138 24.96 15.57 37.35
N GLY A 139 23.81 14.98 37.69
CA GLY A 139 23.39 14.71 39.07
C GLY A 139 22.68 15.89 39.74
N PHE A 140 22.40 16.99 39.04
CA PHE A 140 21.71 18.16 39.58
C PHE A 140 20.21 17.98 39.63
N THR A 141 19.62 18.40 40.76
CA THR A 141 18.19 18.60 40.97
C THR A 141 17.95 20.08 41.28
N VAL A 142 16.71 20.53 41.19
CA VAL A 142 16.32 21.88 41.59
C VAL A 142 15.42 21.77 42.82
N ALA A 143 15.87 22.40 43.89
CA ALA A 143 15.15 22.38 45.17
C ALA A 143 13.78 23.08 45.05
N PRO A 144 12.80 22.70 45.90
CA PRO A 144 11.53 23.41 45.97
C PRO A 144 11.77 24.84 46.50
N PRO A 145 10.81 25.77 46.24
CA PRO A 145 10.84 27.09 46.88
C PRO A 145 10.94 26.96 48.41
N PRO A 146 11.95 27.56 49.09
CA PRO A 146 12.28 27.27 50.50
C PRO A 146 11.12 27.50 51.47
N ASP A 147 10.26 28.47 51.17
CA ASP A 147 9.15 28.88 52.07
C ASP A 147 7.81 28.31 51.70
N LEU A 148 7.74 27.46 50.65
CA LEU A 148 6.50 26.80 50.23
C LEU A 148 6.36 25.45 50.94
N PRO A 149 5.23 25.14 51.62
CA PRO A 149 5.03 23.84 52.23
C PRO A 149 5.16 22.68 51.24
N LEU A 150 5.81 21.60 51.61
CA LEU A 150 6.10 20.47 50.70
C LEU A 150 4.82 19.83 50.09
N GLU A 151 3.70 19.91 50.79
CA GLU A 151 2.40 19.49 50.28
C GLU A 151 1.87 20.35 49.13
N GLN A 152 2.40 21.56 48.97
CA GLN A 152 2.13 22.50 47.90
C GLN A 152 3.22 22.51 46.79
N VAL A 153 4.13 21.56 46.88
CA VAL A 153 5.21 21.40 45.87
C VAL A 153 4.96 20.14 45.07
N GLY A 154 5.10 20.28 43.75
CA GLY A 154 5.13 19.14 42.83
C GLY A 154 6.31 19.24 41.88
N PHE A 155 6.84 18.11 41.46
CA PHE A 155 7.92 18.13 40.48
C PHE A 155 7.38 18.40 39.06
N ALA A 156 8.16 19.15 38.26
CA ALA A 156 7.86 19.48 36.87
C ALA A 156 8.68 18.66 35.84
N ASP A 157 9.32 17.57 36.33
CA ASP A 157 10.11 16.70 35.47
C ASP A 157 9.30 16.12 34.32
N THR A 158 9.89 16.15 33.13
CA THR A 158 9.30 15.62 31.92
C THR A 158 10.01 14.36 31.45
N ILE A 159 9.25 13.41 30.87
CA ILE A 159 9.83 12.23 30.24
C ILE A 159 9.70 12.40 28.73
N LEU A 160 10.84 12.47 28.07
CA LEU A 160 10.92 12.51 26.62
C LEU A 160 11.23 11.13 26.07
N ASP A 161 10.59 10.77 24.98
CA ASP A 161 10.93 9.59 24.21
C ASP A 161 12.25 9.82 23.42
N ALA A 162 12.80 8.78 22.82
CA ALA A 162 14.07 8.84 22.11
C ALA A 162 14.06 9.83 20.92
N ASP A 163 12.89 10.15 20.40
CA ASP A 163 12.68 11.14 19.34
C ASP A 163 12.45 12.58 19.88
N GLY A 164 12.56 12.78 21.19
CA GLY A 164 12.40 14.08 21.83
C GLY A 164 10.95 14.50 22.09
N TYR A 165 9.96 13.66 21.76
CA TYR A 165 8.55 13.96 21.99
C TYR A 165 8.07 13.50 23.37
N GLN A 166 7.21 14.30 23.99
CA GLN A 166 6.54 13.97 25.23
C GLN A 166 5.18 13.31 24.95
N ARG A 167 5.08 12.00 25.23
CA ARG A 167 3.85 11.20 25.11
C ARG A 167 3.38 10.62 26.42
N ARG A 168 4.12 10.89 27.48
CA ARG A 168 3.90 10.35 28.83
C ARG A 168 3.93 11.45 29.85
N SER A 169 3.18 11.30 30.92
CA SER A 169 3.22 12.16 32.09
C SER A 169 3.69 11.35 33.29
N LEU A 170 4.74 11.82 33.97
CA LEU A 170 5.21 11.26 35.22
C LEU A 170 4.38 11.88 36.35
N LEU A 171 3.71 11.06 37.13
CA LEU A 171 2.78 11.48 38.19
C LEU A 171 3.40 11.40 39.59
N GLY A 172 4.31 10.45 39.79
CA GLY A 172 4.99 10.24 41.06
C GLY A 172 6.28 9.48 40.90
N VAL A 173 7.28 9.80 41.71
CA VAL A 173 8.61 9.19 41.67
C VAL A 173 9.27 9.26 43.05
N HIS A 174 10.18 8.34 43.34
CA HIS A 174 11.09 8.50 44.47
C HIS A 174 12.25 9.40 44.05
N ASN A 175 12.54 10.42 44.88
CA ASN A 175 13.72 11.28 44.68
C ASN A 175 15.01 10.52 45.08
N SER A 176 16.16 11.18 44.97
CA SER A 176 17.46 10.61 45.38
C SER A 176 17.53 10.25 46.86
N GLN A 177 16.66 10.80 47.71
CA GLN A 177 16.56 10.52 49.15
C GLN A 177 15.54 9.40 49.46
N GLN A 178 15.01 8.73 48.41
CA GLN A 178 13.97 7.70 48.54
C GLN A 178 12.64 8.22 49.07
N GLU A 179 12.39 9.52 49.06
CA GLU A 179 11.09 10.09 49.40
C GLU A 179 10.17 10.07 48.18
N TYR A 180 8.90 9.69 48.37
CA TYR A 180 7.94 9.72 47.28
C TYR A 180 7.47 11.14 47.01
N ARG A 181 7.67 11.61 45.81
CA ARG A 181 7.30 12.97 45.36
C ARG A 181 6.20 12.88 44.32
N PHE A 182 5.23 13.78 44.41
CA PHE A 182 4.14 13.89 43.46
C PHE A 182 4.48 14.95 42.41
N SER A 183 3.99 14.75 41.19
CA SER A 183 4.16 15.76 40.13
C SER A 183 3.31 17.01 40.39
N PHE A 184 3.72 18.11 39.76
CA PHE A 184 2.94 19.34 39.70
C PHE A 184 1.51 19.08 39.17
N THR A 185 1.38 18.26 38.13
CA THR A 185 0.11 17.82 37.56
C THR A 185 -0.82 17.22 38.64
N ILE A 186 -0.30 16.29 39.45
CA ILE A 186 -1.07 15.64 40.51
C ILE A 186 -1.43 16.63 41.63
N ARG A 187 -0.48 17.45 42.10
CA ARG A 187 -0.73 18.41 43.17
C ARG A 187 -1.82 19.44 42.80
N VAL A 188 -1.78 19.96 41.54
CA VAL A 188 -2.81 20.89 41.08
C VAL A 188 -4.15 20.19 40.91
N ALA A 189 -4.19 18.96 40.35
CA ALA A 189 -5.42 18.19 40.21
C ALA A 189 -6.00 17.82 41.59
N GLU A 190 -5.17 17.34 42.54
CA GLU A 190 -5.53 17.02 43.91
C GLU A 190 -6.18 18.24 44.59
N ARG A 191 -5.56 19.40 44.51
CA ARG A 191 -6.07 20.64 45.10
C ARG A 191 -7.46 21.02 44.59
N TYR A 192 -7.65 20.88 43.27
CA TYR A 192 -8.93 21.18 42.62
C TYR A 192 -10.02 20.16 42.98
N LEU A 193 -9.70 18.86 42.96
CA LEU A 193 -10.64 17.78 43.21
C LEU A 193 -11.00 17.65 44.70
N ALA A 194 -10.03 17.91 45.59
CA ALA A 194 -10.30 17.91 47.05
C ALA A 194 -11.35 18.97 47.43
N ALA A 195 -11.39 20.13 46.76
CA ALA A 195 -12.43 21.12 46.95
C ALA A 195 -13.86 20.61 46.58
N GLN A 196 -13.94 19.49 45.84
CA GLN A 196 -15.17 18.80 45.45
C GLN A 196 -15.39 17.50 46.24
N GLY A 197 -14.59 17.24 47.30
CA GLY A 197 -14.68 16.05 48.14
C GLY A 197 -14.10 14.79 47.47
N ILE A 198 -13.25 14.91 46.45
CA ILE A 198 -12.61 13.81 45.75
C ILE A 198 -11.13 13.79 46.15
N GLU A 199 -10.74 12.79 46.90
CA GLU A 199 -9.39 12.63 47.45
C GLU A 199 -8.52 11.73 46.56
N LEU A 200 -7.21 11.94 46.61
CA LEU A 200 -6.19 11.10 46.01
C LEU A 200 -5.95 9.88 46.93
N ASP A 201 -5.96 8.70 46.31
CA ASP A 201 -5.80 7.42 47.03
C ASP A 201 -5.04 6.42 46.13
N ASN A 202 -4.65 5.28 46.67
CA ASN A 202 -4.05 4.20 45.92
C ASN A 202 -5.06 3.51 45.00
N GLY A 203 -4.61 2.93 43.91
CA GLY A 203 -5.45 2.15 43.00
C GLY A 203 -6.03 0.89 43.67
N ILE A 204 -7.16 0.43 43.13
CA ILE A 204 -7.82 -0.80 43.61
C ILE A 204 -7.30 -2.02 42.86
N ARG A 205 -7.12 -1.90 41.56
CA ARG A 205 -6.62 -2.99 40.68
C ARG A 205 -5.11 -3.08 40.70
N ASP A 206 -4.44 -1.93 40.64
CA ASP A 206 -3.00 -1.78 40.77
C ASP A 206 -2.72 -0.88 41.98
N PRO A 207 -2.30 -1.45 43.14
CA PRO A 207 -2.06 -0.68 44.38
C PRO A 207 -1.00 0.43 44.20
N ASP A 208 -0.11 0.30 43.21
CA ASP A 208 0.89 1.32 42.91
C ASP A 208 0.35 2.43 41.99
N ALA A 209 -0.83 2.26 41.39
CA ALA A 209 -1.48 3.30 40.60
C ALA A 209 -2.14 4.35 41.54
N MET A 210 -2.30 5.55 41.03
CA MET A 210 -3.05 6.62 41.70
C MET A 210 -4.50 6.57 41.30
N ARG A 211 -5.39 6.96 42.21
CA ARG A 211 -6.84 6.97 42.02
C ARG A 211 -7.46 8.24 42.62
N PHE A 212 -8.36 8.86 41.85
CA PHE A 212 -9.25 9.92 42.35
C PHE A 212 -10.70 9.42 42.38
N GLY A 213 -11.29 9.31 43.55
CA GLY A 213 -12.63 8.76 43.69
C GLY A 213 -12.73 7.34 43.09
N SER A 214 -13.55 7.14 42.07
CA SER A 214 -13.66 5.86 41.33
C SER A 214 -12.72 5.70 40.15
N THR A 215 -11.97 6.72 39.78
CA THR A 215 -11.15 6.74 38.57
C THR A 215 -9.70 6.41 38.91
N GLU A 216 -9.25 5.24 38.45
CA GLU A 216 -7.87 4.78 38.58
C GLU A 216 -7.05 5.24 37.36
N LEU A 217 -5.91 5.90 37.60
CA LEU A 217 -4.99 6.37 36.58
C LEU A 217 -4.15 5.19 36.13
N THR A 218 -4.47 4.64 34.95
CA THR A 218 -3.84 3.43 34.41
C THR A 218 -2.35 3.63 34.18
N ARG A 219 -1.53 2.93 34.97
CA ARG A 219 -0.08 3.03 34.93
C ARG A 219 0.50 2.38 33.68
N MET A 220 1.46 3.06 33.05
CA MET A 220 2.20 2.53 31.92
C MET A 220 3.15 1.41 32.36
N GLN A 221 3.24 0.37 31.54
CA GLN A 221 4.19 -0.74 31.67
C GLN A 221 5.29 -0.62 30.60
N PRO A 222 6.48 -1.26 30.78
CA PRO A 222 7.59 -1.14 29.84
C PRO A 222 7.28 -1.48 28.38
N ASN A 223 6.30 -2.37 28.15
CA ASN A 223 5.88 -2.81 26.82
C ASN A 223 4.48 -2.33 26.45
N SER A 224 4.02 -1.20 27.00
CA SER A 224 2.69 -0.65 26.72
C SER A 224 2.55 -0.13 25.30
N GLY A 225 1.55 -0.60 24.55
CA GLY A 225 1.24 -0.10 23.21
C GLY A 225 2.43 -0.25 22.25
N GLY A 226 2.90 0.84 21.66
CA GLY A 226 4.07 0.84 20.76
C GLY A 226 5.42 0.73 21.45
N TYR A 227 5.48 0.89 22.76
CA TYR A 227 6.75 0.87 23.51
C TYR A 227 7.28 -0.55 23.69
N ILE A 228 8.62 -0.66 23.67
CA ILE A 228 9.36 -1.90 23.96
C ILE A 228 10.48 -1.57 24.93
N ARG A 229 10.45 -2.19 26.11
CA ARG A 229 11.45 -1.99 27.18
C ARG A 229 11.64 -0.51 27.53
N ALA A 230 10.56 0.29 27.46
CA ALA A 230 10.63 1.68 27.86
C ALA A 230 10.89 1.79 29.37
N ASP A 231 11.58 2.85 29.78
CA ASP A 231 11.69 3.19 31.21
C ASP A 231 10.30 3.56 31.72
N ALA A 232 9.71 2.67 32.51
CA ALA A 232 8.44 2.85 33.18
C ALA A 232 8.63 3.10 34.68
N GLY A 233 9.82 3.55 35.12
CA GLY A 233 10.12 3.90 36.51
C GLY A 233 9.22 5.03 37.01
N GLY A 234 8.83 4.95 38.27
CA GLY A 234 7.82 5.84 38.85
C GLY A 234 6.40 5.53 38.38
N ASN A 235 5.48 6.44 38.65
CA ASN A 235 4.09 6.32 38.23
C ASN A 235 3.89 7.16 36.96
N GLN A 236 3.75 6.50 35.81
CA GLN A 236 3.61 7.14 34.50
C GLN A 236 2.28 6.77 33.85
N ILE A 237 1.67 7.73 33.14
CA ILE A 237 0.50 7.51 32.30
C ILE A 237 0.74 8.01 30.86
N LEU A 238 0.02 7.45 29.90
CA LEU A 238 0.01 7.95 28.54
C LEU A 238 -0.74 9.30 28.47
N LEU A 239 -0.18 10.27 27.76
CA LEU A 239 -0.81 11.57 27.55
C LEU A 239 -1.93 11.49 26.53
N ASN A 240 -3.15 11.79 26.97
CA ASN A 240 -4.32 11.97 26.15
C ASN A 240 -4.62 13.46 26.00
N VAL A 241 -3.80 14.17 25.20
CA VAL A 241 -3.94 15.62 25.00
C VAL A 241 -5.32 15.98 24.48
N ARG A 242 -5.82 17.15 24.86
CA ARG A 242 -7.07 17.69 24.31
C ARG A 242 -6.85 18.16 22.88
N SER A 243 -7.73 17.72 21.97
CA SER A 243 -7.64 18.11 20.54
C SER A 243 -8.29 19.49 20.32
N GLY A 244 -7.74 20.26 19.36
CA GLY A 244 -8.26 21.57 18.97
C GLY A 244 -7.19 22.66 18.95
N GLN A 245 -7.51 23.81 18.35
CA GLN A 245 -6.54 24.91 18.17
C GLN A 245 -6.32 25.75 19.45
N ALA A 246 -7.30 25.83 20.33
CA ALA A 246 -7.23 26.60 21.57
C ALA A 246 -7.84 25.78 22.72
N PRO A 247 -7.12 24.74 23.22
CA PRO A 247 -7.64 23.83 24.24
C PRO A 247 -7.85 24.47 25.60
N PHE A 248 -7.21 25.62 25.85
CA PHE A 248 -7.27 26.37 27.09
C PHE A 248 -7.42 27.87 26.80
N ARG A 249 -8.10 28.59 27.72
CA ARG A 249 -8.08 30.05 27.72
C ARG A 249 -6.70 30.53 28.17
N THR A 250 -6.07 31.37 27.34
CA THR A 250 -4.76 31.95 27.65
C THR A 250 -4.90 33.46 27.87
N LEU A 251 -4.30 33.97 28.93
CA LEU A 251 -4.25 35.39 29.30
C LEU A 251 -2.79 35.79 29.47
N SER A 252 -2.46 37.05 29.15
CA SER A 252 -1.13 37.60 29.46
C SER A 252 -1.09 38.21 30.85
N LEU A 253 0.12 38.42 31.39
CA LEU A 253 0.33 39.15 32.63
C LEU A 253 -0.31 40.58 32.52
N ALA A 254 -0.15 41.26 31.39
CA ALA A 254 -0.72 42.56 31.13
C ALA A 254 -2.24 42.56 31.22
N GLN A 255 -2.93 41.55 30.68
CA GLN A 255 -4.38 41.41 30.75
C GLN A 255 -4.87 41.24 32.20
N ILE A 256 -4.19 40.45 33.00
CA ILE A 256 -4.51 40.28 34.44
C ILE A 256 -4.33 41.61 35.16
N GLN A 257 -3.27 42.38 34.83
CA GLN A 257 -3.02 43.70 35.43
C GLN A 257 -4.11 44.75 35.06
N ALA A 258 -4.62 44.66 33.81
CA ALA A 258 -5.69 45.53 33.34
C ALA A 258 -7.08 45.18 33.93
N GLY A 259 -7.20 43.94 34.47
CA GLY A 259 -8.46 43.37 34.97
C GLY A 259 -9.19 42.55 33.91
N VAL A 260 -9.71 41.40 34.33
CA VAL A 260 -10.45 40.48 33.47
C VAL A 260 -11.81 40.13 34.06
N ASN A 261 -12.69 39.54 33.26
CA ASN A 261 -13.97 39.07 33.76
C ASN A 261 -13.74 38.05 34.89
N PRO A 262 -14.28 38.28 36.10
CA PRO A 262 -14.11 37.38 37.24
C PRO A 262 -14.55 35.93 37.00
N ASP A 263 -15.55 35.70 36.16
CA ASP A 263 -16.06 34.35 35.85
C ASP A 263 -15.04 33.49 35.09
N TRP A 264 -14.04 34.12 34.49
CA TRP A 264 -12.97 33.39 33.82
C TRP A 264 -12.02 32.72 34.79
N LEU A 265 -11.90 33.25 36.02
CA LEU A 265 -10.90 32.78 37.01
C LEU A 265 -11.54 32.19 38.27
N ARG A 266 -12.77 32.61 38.62
CA ARG A 266 -13.43 32.16 39.86
C ARG A 266 -13.63 30.64 39.88
N GLY A 267 -13.11 29.99 40.90
CA GLY A 267 -13.20 28.54 41.06
C GLY A 267 -12.45 27.72 40.01
N LYS A 268 -11.58 28.35 39.23
CA LYS A 268 -10.79 27.70 38.17
C LYS A 268 -9.38 27.36 38.67
N ILE A 269 -8.69 26.53 37.89
CA ILE A 269 -7.25 26.33 37.97
C ILE A 269 -6.60 27.40 37.12
N VAL A 270 -5.66 28.13 37.69
CA VAL A 270 -4.85 29.13 36.98
C VAL A 270 -3.41 28.65 36.96
N LEU A 271 -2.86 28.40 35.80
CA LEU A 271 -1.47 27.99 35.64
C LEU A 271 -0.64 29.18 35.13
N ILE A 272 0.37 29.54 35.89
CA ILE A 272 1.33 30.61 35.54
C ILE A 272 2.59 29.94 34.97
N GLY A 273 2.99 30.30 33.77
CA GLY A 273 4.21 29.75 33.16
C GLY A 273 4.81 30.69 32.12
N ILE A 274 5.99 30.33 31.67
CA ILE A 274 6.72 31.10 30.66
C ILE A 274 6.14 30.74 29.28
N MET A 275 5.67 31.75 28.56
CA MET A 275 5.17 31.64 27.19
C MET A 275 5.90 32.62 26.26
N SER A 276 7.21 32.64 26.41
CA SER A 276 8.11 33.52 25.67
C SER A 276 9.04 32.67 24.80
N PHE A 277 9.28 33.17 23.60
CA PHE A 277 10.18 32.49 22.65
C PHE A 277 11.65 32.60 23.06
N SER A 278 12.03 33.67 23.75
CA SER A 278 13.42 33.90 24.21
C SER A 278 13.80 32.98 25.38
N ALA A 279 12.86 32.61 26.22
CA ALA A 279 13.10 31.78 27.41
C ALA A 279 13.11 30.28 27.12
N LYS A 280 12.67 29.85 25.92
CA LYS A 280 12.72 28.46 25.40
C LYS A 280 12.15 27.38 26.32
N ASP A 281 11.15 27.71 27.13
CA ASP A 281 10.40 26.70 27.88
C ASP A 281 9.41 25.98 26.96
N LEU A 282 9.96 25.13 26.10
CA LEU A 282 9.24 24.46 25.03
C LEU A 282 9.26 22.94 25.21
N ALA A 283 8.09 22.34 25.12
CA ALA A 283 7.91 20.90 25.01
C ALA A 283 7.57 20.52 23.56
N TYR A 284 7.78 19.27 23.21
CA TYR A 284 7.46 18.74 21.90
C TYR A 284 6.40 17.64 22.03
N SER A 285 5.32 17.74 21.23
CA SER A 285 4.28 16.72 21.17
C SER A 285 3.82 16.49 19.73
N GLY A 286 3.95 15.26 19.25
CA GLY A 286 3.47 14.87 17.93
C GLY A 286 1.95 14.85 17.80
N ALA A 287 1.24 14.78 18.93
CA ALA A 287 -0.22 14.73 18.97
C ALA A 287 -0.90 16.11 18.87
N ILE A 288 -0.18 17.21 19.11
CA ILE A 288 -0.67 18.58 19.01
C ILE A 288 -0.32 19.11 17.62
N ALA A 289 -1.28 19.81 16.94
CA ALA A 289 -1.08 20.40 15.62
C ALA A 289 -1.04 21.94 15.72
N PRO A 290 0.08 22.53 16.14
CA PRO A 290 0.26 23.97 16.20
C PRO A 290 0.73 24.53 14.85
N ILE A 291 0.87 25.87 14.78
CA ILE A 291 1.43 26.58 13.64
C ILE A 291 2.85 26.09 13.31
N ASN A 292 3.67 25.77 14.35
CA ASN A 292 4.94 25.05 14.22
C ASN A 292 4.74 23.60 14.70
N PRO A 293 4.84 22.59 13.83
CA PRO A 293 4.50 21.22 14.19
C PRO A 293 5.29 20.75 15.41
N GLY A 294 4.59 20.37 16.46
CA GLY A 294 5.14 19.70 17.61
C GLY A 294 5.63 20.58 18.75
N GLN A 295 5.71 21.90 18.62
CA GLN A 295 6.15 22.79 19.71
C GLN A 295 4.98 23.37 20.49
N VAL A 296 5.03 23.25 21.80
CA VAL A 296 4.08 23.86 22.77
C VAL A 296 4.85 24.35 23.98
N TYR A 297 4.30 25.29 24.72
CA TYR A 297 4.91 25.75 25.96
C TYR A 297 4.80 24.70 27.06
N GLY A 298 5.79 24.62 27.97
CA GLY A 298 5.79 23.66 29.07
C GLY A 298 4.53 23.71 29.90
N VAL A 299 4.09 24.90 30.28
CA VAL A 299 2.86 25.12 31.04
C VAL A 299 1.60 24.62 30.31
N GLU A 300 1.58 24.65 28.99
CA GLU A 300 0.48 24.10 28.19
C GLU A 300 0.45 22.57 28.25
N MET A 301 1.63 21.92 28.23
CA MET A 301 1.71 20.47 28.42
C MET A 301 1.25 20.05 29.82
N GLN A 302 1.59 20.81 30.85
CA GLN A 302 1.06 20.60 32.20
C GLN A 302 -0.47 20.74 32.21
N ALA A 303 -1.00 21.75 31.53
CA ALA A 303 -2.45 21.94 31.40
C ALA A 303 -3.14 20.75 30.72
N HIS A 304 -2.56 20.18 29.67
CA HIS A 304 -3.08 18.97 29.02
C HIS A 304 -3.09 17.78 29.97
N ALA A 305 -2.02 17.59 30.73
CA ALA A 305 -1.91 16.50 31.69
C ALA A 305 -2.93 16.65 32.84
N ILE A 306 -3.12 17.88 33.37
CA ILE A 306 -4.14 18.16 34.38
C ILE A 306 -5.55 17.97 33.81
N SER A 307 -5.84 18.53 32.62
CA SER A 307 -7.14 18.42 31.94
C SER A 307 -7.53 16.96 31.70
N GLN A 308 -6.57 16.10 31.33
CA GLN A 308 -6.79 14.66 31.17
C GLN A 308 -7.29 14.01 32.45
N ILE A 309 -6.66 14.30 33.59
CA ILE A 309 -7.05 13.75 34.90
C ILE A 309 -8.44 14.26 35.28
N LEU A 310 -8.66 15.59 35.23
CA LEU A 310 -9.94 16.19 35.58
C LEU A 310 -11.09 15.67 34.73
N SER A 311 -10.87 15.58 33.41
CA SER A 311 -11.89 15.10 32.48
C SER A 311 -12.18 13.61 32.66
N ALA A 312 -11.18 12.80 33.04
CA ALA A 312 -11.39 11.40 33.35
C ALA A 312 -12.25 11.23 34.63
N VAL A 313 -11.98 12.03 35.66
CA VAL A 313 -12.66 11.97 36.95
C VAL A 313 -14.06 12.54 36.87
N LEU A 314 -14.23 13.73 36.28
CA LEU A 314 -15.48 14.49 36.30
C LEU A 314 -16.38 14.22 35.11
N ASP A 315 -15.80 14.08 33.90
CA ASP A 315 -16.55 13.98 32.65
C ASP A 315 -16.55 12.56 32.10
N ARG A 316 -15.87 11.60 32.74
CA ARG A 316 -15.68 10.23 32.27
C ARG A 316 -14.99 10.14 30.92
N ARG A 317 -14.16 11.13 30.57
CA ARG A 317 -13.33 11.08 29.37
C ARG A 317 -12.36 9.91 29.49
N PRO A 318 -12.26 9.01 28.48
CA PRO A 318 -11.44 7.84 28.62
C PRO A 318 -9.95 8.21 28.73
N LEU A 319 -9.26 7.59 29.69
CA LEU A 319 -7.79 7.57 29.71
C LEU A 319 -7.28 6.63 28.64
N LEU A 320 -6.08 6.90 28.12
CA LEU A 320 -5.44 5.97 27.18
C LEU A 320 -4.98 4.71 27.93
N ARG A 321 -5.41 3.59 27.39
CA ARG A 321 -5.12 2.23 27.87
C ARG A 321 -4.54 1.40 26.76
N VAL A 322 -3.78 0.39 27.12
CA VAL A 322 -3.24 -0.60 26.19
C VAL A 322 -3.77 -1.98 26.54
N TRP A 323 -3.77 -2.86 25.57
CA TRP A 323 -4.11 -4.25 25.83
C TRP A 323 -2.95 -4.97 26.54
N PRO A 324 -3.23 -6.04 27.31
CA PRO A 324 -2.20 -6.96 27.75
C PRO A 324 -1.44 -7.51 26.53
N GLU A 325 -0.12 -7.69 26.64
CA GLU A 325 0.76 -8.10 25.54
C GLU A 325 0.25 -9.32 24.74
N GLY A 326 -0.33 -10.31 25.42
CA GLY A 326 -0.87 -11.50 24.75
C GLY A 326 -1.97 -11.18 23.73
N TRP A 327 -2.83 -10.20 24.03
CA TRP A 327 -3.88 -9.76 23.11
C TRP A 327 -3.33 -8.97 21.92
N GLU A 328 -2.26 -8.20 22.12
CA GLU A 328 -1.58 -7.50 21.03
C GLU A 328 -0.95 -8.49 20.05
N TYR A 329 -0.29 -9.56 20.54
CA TYR A 329 0.26 -10.61 19.66
C TYR A 329 -0.84 -11.37 18.93
N LEU A 330 -1.96 -11.65 19.59
CA LEU A 330 -3.11 -12.28 18.95
C LEU A 330 -3.71 -11.39 17.85
N TRP A 331 -3.78 -10.08 18.09
CA TRP A 331 -4.22 -9.09 17.12
C TRP A 331 -3.32 -9.09 15.87
N ILE A 332 -2.01 -9.04 16.06
CA ILE A 332 -1.02 -9.08 14.97
C ILE A 332 -1.16 -10.39 14.18
N ALA A 333 -1.30 -11.52 14.88
CA ALA A 333 -1.47 -12.83 14.26
C ALA A 333 -2.79 -12.91 13.46
N ALA A 334 -3.89 -12.39 14.01
CA ALA A 334 -5.19 -12.38 13.34
C ALA A 334 -5.13 -11.63 11.99
N TRP A 335 -4.55 -10.43 11.96
CA TRP A 335 -4.38 -9.68 10.71
C TRP A 335 -3.39 -10.36 9.74
N GLY A 336 -2.36 -11.00 10.25
CA GLY A 336 -1.48 -11.84 9.45
C GLY A 336 -2.21 -13.02 8.79
N VAL A 337 -3.16 -13.66 9.50
CA VAL A 337 -4.02 -14.73 8.97
C VAL A 337 -5.01 -14.19 7.94
N VAL A 338 -5.57 -12.99 8.13
CA VAL A 338 -6.39 -12.32 7.10
C VAL A 338 -5.59 -12.14 5.82
N GLY A 339 -4.35 -11.61 5.89
CA GLY A 339 -3.46 -11.48 4.75
C GLY A 339 -3.15 -12.83 4.07
N LEU A 340 -2.89 -13.87 4.86
CA LEU A 340 -2.69 -15.23 4.36
C LEU A 340 -3.92 -15.78 3.62
N SER A 341 -5.12 -15.48 4.11
CA SER A 341 -6.38 -15.91 3.52
C SER A 341 -6.65 -15.19 2.19
N LEU A 342 -6.41 -13.88 2.14
CA LEU A 342 -6.51 -13.07 0.92
C LEU A 342 -5.50 -13.54 -0.15
N GLY A 343 -4.26 -13.85 0.22
CA GLY A 343 -3.26 -14.40 -0.69
C GLY A 343 -3.63 -15.75 -1.32
N ARG A 344 -4.71 -16.43 -0.87
CA ARG A 344 -5.25 -17.66 -1.46
C ARG A 344 -6.33 -17.45 -2.52
N VAL A 345 -6.86 -16.25 -2.65
CA VAL A 345 -7.86 -15.92 -3.67
C VAL A 345 -7.22 -16.02 -5.07
N ARG A 346 -7.96 -16.53 -6.06
CA ARG A 346 -7.44 -16.74 -7.42
C ARG A 346 -7.45 -15.50 -8.30
N SER A 347 -8.32 -14.55 -8.03
CA SER A 347 -8.51 -13.35 -8.87
C SER A 347 -7.65 -12.20 -8.34
N PRO A 348 -6.73 -11.62 -9.14
CA PRO A 348 -5.87 -10.50 -8.72
C PRO A 348 -6.67 -9.30 -8.24
N TRP A 349 -7.74 -8.93 -8.95
CA TRP A 349 -8.60 -7.81 -8.60
C TRP A 349 -9.29 -8.00 -7.24
N LYS A 350 -9.78 -9.22 -6.97
CA LYS A 350 -10.40 -9.55 -5.67
C LYS A 350 -9.39 -9.49 -4.51
N ILE A 351 -8.12 -9.86 -4.77
CA ILE A 351 -7.05 -9.73 -3.77
C ILE A 351 -6.79 -8.27 -3.46
N LEU A 352 -6.61 -7.42 -4.49
CA LEU A 352 -6.37 -5.99 -4.31
C LEU A 352 -7.52 -5.31 -3.57
N LEU A 353 -8.75 -5.60 -3.95
CA LEU A 353 -9.93 -5.07 -3.27
C LEU A 353 -10.02 -5.56 -1.82
N GLY A 354 -9.83 -6.85 -1.59
CA GLY A 354 -9.85 -7.44 -0.25
C GLY A 354 -8.75 -6.88 0.64
N LEU A 355 -7.54 -6.67 0.08
CA LEU A 355 -6.42 -6.07 0.81
C LEU A 355 -6.70 -4.60 1.14
N ALA A 356 -7.23 -3.82 0.20
CA ALA A 356 -7.62 -2.44 0.43
C ALA A 356 -8.68 -2.34 1.54
N VAL A 357 -9.72 -3.18 1.50
CA VAL A 357 -10.75 -3.24 2.55
C VAL A 357 -10.14 -3.64 3.90
N ALA A 358 -9.25 -4.63 3.94
CA ALA A 358 -8.60 -5.08 5.16
C ALA A 358 -7.71 -3.97 5.77
N VAL A 359 -6.92 -3.25 4.96
CA VAL A 359 -6.10 -2.11 5.40
C VAL A 359 -6.96 -0.99 5.97
N VAL A 360 -8.02 -0.60 5.26
CA VAL A 360 -8.96 0.44 5.73
C VAL A 360 -9.64 -0.01 7.04
N SER A 361 -10.03 -1.28 7.14
CA SER A 361 -10.64 -1.83 8.36
C SER A 361 -9.67 -1.87 9.54
N LEU A 362 -8.40 -2.23 9.32
CA LEU A 362 -7.36 -2.22 10.35
C LEU A 362 -7.11 -0.80 10.85
N ILE A 363 -6.84 0.15 9.95
CA ILE A 363 -6.52 1.53 10.29
C ILE A 363 -7.74 2.20 10.93
N GLY A 364 -8.93 2.06 10.33
CA GLY A 364 -10.18 2.61 10.86
C GLY A 364 -10.58 2.00 12.20
N GLY A 365 -10.38 0.70 12.37
CA GLY A 365 -10.63 0.00 13.64
C GLY A 365 -9.69 0.47 14.75
N CYS A 366 -8.38 0.56 14.50
CA CYS A 366 -7.41 1.10 15.46
C CYS A 366 -7.67 2.58 15.78
N TYR A 367 -8.04 3.39 14.79
CA TYR A 367 -8.45 4.78 15.01
C TYR A 367 -9.71 4.86 15.88
N GLY A 368 -10.72 4.03 15.61
CA GLY A 368 -11.93 3.92 16.45
C GLY A 368 -11.61 3.50 17.88
N LEU A 369 -10.67 2.58 18.07
CA LEU A 369 -10.20 2.18 19.40
C LEU A 369 -9.53 3.34 20.15
N ILE A 370 -8.71 4.16 19.47
CA ILE A 370 -8.11 5.37 20.08
C ILE A 370 -9.18 6.36 20.54
N LEU A 371 -10.27 6.54 19.79
CA LEU A 371 -11.38 7.39 20.21
C LEU A 371 -12.06 6.86 21.49
N LEU A 372 -12.04 5.55 21.71
CA LEU A 372 -12.55 4.88 22.91
C LEU A 372 -11.49 4.78 24.04
N GLY A 373 -10.30 5.36 23.84
CA GLY A 373 -9.21 5.33 24.81
C GLY A 373 -8.36 4.05 24.78
N TRP A 374 -8.43 3.24 23.72
CA TRP A 374 -7.62 2.03 23.60
C TRP A 374 -6.57 2.19 22.48
N TRP A 375 -5.33 1.91 22.81
CA TRP A 375 -4.25 1.88 21.84
C TRP A 375 -3.93 0.43 21.47
N ALA A 376 -4.21 0.05 20.22
CA ALA A 376 -3.88 -1.24 19.65
C ALA A 376 -2.74 -1.08 18.62
N PRO A 377 -1.83 -2.07 18.47
CA PRO A 377 -0.70 -1.99 17.55
C PRO A 377 -1.18 -2.01 16.08
N VAL A 378 -0.81 -0.97 15.34
CA VAL A 378 -1.19 -0.78 13.92
C VAL A 378 -0.10 -1.31 13.00
N VAL A 379 1.14 -0.86 13.20
CA VAL A 379 2.24 -1.09 12.27
C VAL A 379 2.61 -2.57 12.13
N PRO A 380 2.81 -3.34 13.23
CA PRO A 380 3.12 -4.76 13.10
C PRO A 380 1.96 -5.57 12.52
N ALA A 381 0.71 -5.20 12.81
CA ALA A 381 -0.47 -5.83 12.22
C ALA A 381 -0.57 -5.56 10.71
N LEU A 382 -0.33 -4.30 10.30
CA LEU A 382 -0.28 -3.90 8.89
C LEU A 382 0.85 -4.61 8.13
N LEU A 383 2.02 -4.74 8.76
CA LEU A 383 3.16 -5.45 8.18
C LEU A 383 2.82 -6.92 7.92
N GLY A 384 2.24 -7.62 8.90
CA GLY A 384 1.80 -9.01 8.77
C GLY A 384 0.74 -9.19 7.69
N LEU A 385 -0.24 -8.30 7.64
CA LEU A 385 -1.30 -8.28 6.62
C LEU A 385 -0.73 -8.09 5.20
N MET A 386 0.11 -7.08 5.01
CA MET A 386 0.65 -6.70 3.70
C MET A 386 1.64 -7.73 3.17
N LEU A 387 2.59 -8.17 3.98
CA LEU A 387 3.59 -9.16 3.56
C LEU A 387 2.94 -10.49 3.20
N ASN A 388 1.94 -10.95 3.94
CA ASN A 388 1.20 -12.15 3.60
C ASN A 388 0.30 -11.97 2.37
N GLY A 389 -0.44 -10.87 2.26
CA GLY A 389 -1.33 -10.60 1.15
C GLY A 389 -0.59 -10.41 -0.17
N VAL A 390 0.41 -9.52 -0.19
CA VAL A 390 1.19 -9.20 -1.40
C VAL A 390 2.22 -10.29 -1.70
N GLY A 391 2.99 -10.73 -0.70
CA GLY A 391 4.08 -11.68 -0.88
C GLY A 391 3.61 -13.04 -1.41
N LEU A 392 2.53 -13.60 -0.85
CA LEU A 392 1.97 -14.86 -1.34
C LEU A 392 1.35 -14.72 -2.74
N THR A 393 0.78 -13.58 -3.05
CA THR A 393 0.26 -13.28 -4.38
C THR A 393 1.39 -13.22 -5.39
N ALA A 394 2.45 -12.47 -5.13
CA ALA A 394 3.63 -12.37 -5.98
C ALA A 394 4.31 -13.74 -6.20
N ALA A 395 4.47 -14.54 -5.12
CA ALA A 395 5.03 -15.89 -5.22
C ALA A 395 4.20 -16.84 -6.08
N ARG A 396 2.86 -16.67 -6.09
CA ARG A 396 1.97 -17.45 -6.96
C ARG A 396 2.08 -17.06 -8.43
N PHE A 397 2.09 -15.74 -8.71
CA PHE A 397 2.29 -15.27 -10.08
C PHE A 397 3.62 -15.74 -10.65
N TYR A 398 4.68 -15.63 -9.87
CA TYR A 398 6.00 -16.11 -10.28
C TYR A 398 6.03 -17.62 -10.59
N ARG A 399 5.40 -18.44 -9.73
CA ARG A 399 5.29 -19.90 -9.99
C ARG A 399 4.45 -20.21 -11.22
N HIS A 400 3.34 -19.50 -11.40
CA HIS A 400 2.49 -19.68 -12.57
C HIS A 400 3.23 -19.34 -13.88
N GLU A 401 4.00 -18.28 -13.87
CA GLU A 401 4.85 -17.90 -15.01
C GLU A 401 5.93 -18.96 -15.29
N GLN A 402 6.57 -19.49 -14.24
CA GLN A 402 7.54 -20.59 -14.41
C GLN A 402 6.88 -21.84 -14.97
N ASP A 403 5.70 -22.23 -14.48
CA ASP A 403 4.96 -23.40 -14.99
C ASP A 403 4.58 -23.22 -16.47
N LEU A 404 4.19 -22.00 -16.87
CA LEU A 404 3.92 -21.69 -18.28
C LEU A 404 5.18 -21.81 -19.14
N ARG A 405 6.31 -21.28 -18.68
CA ARG A 405 7.60 -21.38 -19.39
C ARG A 405 8.03 -22.84 -19.56
N LEU A 406 7.93 -23.64 -18.50
CA LEU A 406 8.25 -25.07 -18.55
C LEU A 406 7.37 -25.83 -19.55
N ARG A 407 6.05 -25.58 -19.56
CA ARG A 407 5.13 -26.20 -20.53
C ARG A 407 5.43 -25.79 -21.96
N LEU A 408 5.83 -24.54 -22.19
CA LEU A 408 6.24 -24.09 -23.53
C LEU A 408 7.53 -24.79 -23.97
N GLN A 409 8.51 -24.94 -23.08
CA GLN A 409 9.75 -25.68 -23.34
C GLN A 409 9.49 -27.16 -23.61
N GLU A 410 8.66 -27.83 -22.82
CA GLU A 410 8.24 -29.20 -23.07
C GLU A 410 7.56 -29.36 -24.43
N ARG A 411 6.68 -28.41 -24.79
CA ARG A 411 6.01 -28.42 -26.08
C ARG A 411 7.01 -28.25 -27.24
N GLN A 412 7.96 -27.33 -27.12
CA GLN A 412 9.02 -27.14 -28.11
C GLN A 412 9.88 -28.39 -28.25
N PHE A 413 10.28 -29.01 -27.15
CA PHE A 413 11.05 -30.24 -27.14
C PHE A 413 10.34 -31.42 -27.85
N VAL A 414 9.04 -31.62 -27.57
CA VAL A 414 8.22 -32.63 -28.23
C VAL A 414 8.13 -32.38 -29.74
N ILE A 415 7.94 -31.12 -30.14
CA ILE A 415 7.92 -30.73 -31.56
C ILE A 415 9.26 -31.06 -32.21
N GLU A 416 10.39 -30.68 -31.61
CA GLU A 416 11.73 -30.90 -32.13
C GLU A 416 12.05 -32.42 -32.22
N GLN A 417 11.69 -33.20 -31.22
CA GLN A 417 11.85 -34.63 -31.22
C GLN A 417 11.04 -35.31 -32.34
N THR A 418 9.80 -34.83 -32.55
CA THR A 418 8.94 -35.36 -33.64
C THR A 418 9.53 -35.02 -35.00
N PHE A 419 10.08 -33.83 -35.17
CA PHE A 419 10.79 -33.41 -36.39
C PHE A 419 11.97 -34.32 -36.70
N ASN A 420 12.83 -34.56 -35.71
CA ASN A 420 13.99 -35.39 -35.86
C ASN A 420 13.60 -36.84 -36.22
N ALA A 421 12.52 -37.36 -35.63
CA ALA A 421 11.99 -38.67 -35.94
C ALA A 421 11.44 -38.78 -37.38
N ILE A 422 10.75 -37.77 -37.88
CA ILE A 422 10.25 -37.74 -39.27
C ILE A 422 11.40 -37.58 -40.25
N HIS A 423 12.39 -36.74 -39.94
CA HIS A 423 13.54 -36.47 -40.84
C HIS A 423 14.45 -37.69 -40.97
N SER A 424 14.82 -38.35 -39.85
CA SER A 424 15.76 -39.48 -39.80
C SER A 424 15.16 -40.84 -40.16
N GLY A 425 13.83 -40.99 -40.11
CA GLY A 425 13.13 -42.25 -40.43
C GLY A 425 12.46 -42.19 -41.82
N PRO A 426 11.19 -41.82 -41.94
CA PRO A 426 10.38 -41.97 -43.16
C PRO A 426 10.94 -41.20 -44.35
N MET A 427 11.48 -39.99 -44.18
CA MET A 427 12.04 -39.21 -45.29
C MET A 427 13.32 -39.78 -45.83
N GLN A 428 14.24 -40.27 -44.99
CA GLN A 428 15.47 -40.90 -45.46
C GLN A 428 15.19 -42.26 -46.15
N THR A 429 14.22 -43.03 -45.59
CA THR A 429 13.79 -44.26 -46.20
C THR A 429 13.17 -44.04 -47.59
N LEU A 430 12.31 -43.00 -47.73
CA LEU A 430 11.68 -42.66 -49.00
C LEU A 430 12.72 -42.16 -50.05
N VAL A 431 13.73 -41.36 -49.63
CA VAL A 431 14.84 -40.98 -50.48
C VAL A 431 15.68 -42.17 -50.91
N GLY A 432 15.92 -43.13 -50.01
CA GLY A 432 16.60 -44.40 -50.32
C GLY A 432 15.84 -45.23 -51.34
N ILE A 433 14.53 -45.39 -51.20
CA ILE A 433 13.65 -46.09 -52.16
C ILE A 433 13.67 -45.41 -53.53
N LEU A 434 13.55 -44.09 -53.58
CA LEU A 434 13.61 -43.28 -54.84
C LEU A 434 14.94 -43.44 -55.54
N ARG A 435 16.06 -43.47 -54.80
CA ARG A 435 17.42 -43.64 -55.35
C ARG A 435 17.64 -45.04 -55.93
N ASN A 436 17.11 -46.06 -55.25
CA ASN A 436 17.18 -47.44 -55.71
C ASN A 436 16.25 -47.70 -56.92
N ALA A 437 15.10 -46.99 -57.00
CA ALA A 437 14.14 -47.12 -58.09
C ALA A 437 14.60 -46.47 -59.40
N GLN A 438 15.57 -45.53 -59.37
CA GLN A 438 16.10 -44.87 -60.56
C GLN A 438 17.04 -45.77 -61.42
N GLY A 439 17.42 -46.93 -60.92
CA GLY A 439 18.27 -47.90 -61.61
C GLY A 439 17.60 -49.20 -62.07
N GLN A 440 16.29 -49.36 -61.87
CA GLN A 440 15.53 -50.56 -62.24
C GLN A 440 14.28 -50.24 -63.05
N GLU A 441 13.87 -51.14 -63.98
CA GLU A 441 12.58 -51.00 -64.67
C GLU A 441 11.42 -51.15 -63.68
N VAL A 442 10.87 -50.03 -63.22
CA VAL A 442 9.68 -49.97 -62.33
C VAL A 442 8.45 -49.72 -63.20
N PRO A 443 7.34 -50.48 -62.98
CA PRO A 443 6.14 -50.25 -63.78
C PRO A 443 5.57 -48.84 -63.64
N PRO A 444 5.20 -48.15 -64.70
CA PRO A 444 4.49 -46.90 -64.56
C PRO A 444 3.08 -47.18 -63.99
N PRO A 445 2.63 -46.54 -62.89
CA PRO A 445 2.84 -45.17 -62.49
C PRO A 445 3.53 -44.96 -61.14
N PHE A 446 4.31 -45.89 -60.62
CA PHE A 446 4.80 -45.96 -59.22
C PHE A 446 5.86 -44.84 -58.91
N LEU A 447 6.73 -44.53 -59.85
CA LEU A 447 7.79 -43.57 -59.65
C LEU A 447 7.28 -42.12 -59.50
N PRO A 448 6.31 -41.67 -60.30
CA PRO A 448 5.66 -40.35 -60.11
C PRO A 448 4.97 -40.19 -58.78
N ASP A 449 4.30 -41.26 -58.27
CA ASP A 449 3.59 -41.23 -56.98
C ASP A 449 4.56 -41.14 -55.79
N LEU A 450 5.70 -41.84 -55.86
CA LEU A 450 6.78 -41.71 -54.85
C LEU A 450 7.42 -40.33 -54.83
N HIS A 451 7.65 -39.72 -55.99
CA HIS A 451 8.13 -38.33 -56.08
C HIS A 451 7.14 -37.35 -55.50
N ARG A 452 5.85 -37.54 -55.80
CA ARG A 452 4.79 -36.70 -55.25
C ARG A 452 4.71 -36.83 -53.72
N LEU A 453 4.76 -38.04 -53.17
CA LEU A 453 4.76 -38.30 -51.73
C LEU A 453 6.00 -37.66 -51.05
N ASN A 454 7.17 -37.73 -51.66
CA ASN A 454 8.38 -37.07 -51.15
C ASN A 454 8.23 -35.52 -51.17
N GLN A 455 7.65 -34.94 -52.21
CA GLN A 455 7.34 -33.52 -52.26
C GLN A 455 6.31 -33.08 -51.21
N GLU A 456 5.25 -33.86 -51.01
CA GLU A 456 4.21 -33.62 -49.99
C GLU A 456 4.81 -33.69 -48.58
N LEU A 457 5.56 -34.74 -48.24
CA LEU A 457 6.25 -34.87 -46.97
C LEU A 457 7.24 -33.74 -46.70
N ARG A 458 8.04 -33.34 -47.69
CA ARG A 458 8.95 -32.21 -47.57
C ARG A 458 8.22 -30.87 -47.39
N SER A 459 7.07 -30.70 -48.07
CA SER A 459 6.26 -29.47 -47.92
C SER A 459 5.62 -29.37 -46.53
N ILE A 460 5.10 -30.51 -45.99
CA ILE A 460 4.54 -30.61 -44.64
C ILE A 460 5.64 -30.35 -43.60
N TYR A 461 6.81 -31.00 -43.74
CA TYR A 461 7.97 -30.78 -42.89
C TYR A 461 8.37 -29.32 -42.84
N ALA A 462 8.55 -28.66 -44.01
CA ALA A 462 8.92 -27.26 -44.10
C ALA A 462 7.86 -26.32 -43.57
N SER A 463 6.55 -26.64 -43.66
CA SER A 463 5.49 -25.82 -43.11
C SER A 463 5.44 -25.89 -41.57
N VAL A 464 5.55 -27.08 -41.00
CA VAL A 464 5.52 -27.30 -39.55
C VAL A 464 6.80 -26.76 -38.91
N GLN A 465 7.97 -26.90 -39.54
CA GLN A 465 9.23 -26.32 -39.06
C GLN A 465 9.16 -24.78 -39.04
N ARG A 466 8.59 -24.15 -40.05
CA ARG A 466 8.36 -22.70 -40.10
C ARG A 466 7.40 -22.23 -39.00
N ASP A 467 6.37 -23.01 -38.70
CA ASP A 467 5.38 -22.68 -37.64
C ASP A 467 5.97 -22.85 -36.21
N ALA A 468 6.96 -23.72 -36.04
CA ALA A 468 7.62 -23.99 -34.76
C ALA A 468 8.72 -22.99 -34.39
N ILE A 469 9.38 -22.39 -35.41
CA ILE A 469 10.55 -21.50 -35.22
C ILE A 469 10.16 -20.00 -35.35
N ALA A 470 8.99 -19.70 -35.92
CA ALA A 470 8.59 -18.30 -36.14
C ALA A 470 8.34 -17.56 -34.82
N ASP A 471 9.18 -16.54 -34.55
CA ASP A 471 8.94 -15.55 -33.52
C ASP A 471 7.55 -14.92 -33.70
N GLU A 472 6.81 -14.66 -32.62
CA GLU A 472 5.41 -14.16 -32.69
C GLU A 472 5.23 -12.90 -33.54
N ALA A 473 6.31 -12.13 -33.75
CA ALA A 473 6.30 -10.84 -34.44
C ALA A 473 6.73 -10.89 -35.90
N GLN A 474 7.25 -12.03 -36.42
CA GLN A 474 7.79 -12.16 -37.77
C GLN A 474 7.09 -13.27 -38.56
N LEU A 475 6.82 -13.03 -39.83
CA LEU A 475 6.26 -13.99 -40.77
C LEU A 475 7.26 -14.22 -41.91
N GLN A 476 7.81 -15.44 -42.03
CA GLN A 476 8.59 -15.84 -43.19
C GLN A 476 7.68 -16.32 -44.33
N MET A 477 7.78 -15.69 -45.47
CA MET A 477 7.04 -16.04 -46.71
C MET A 477 8.01 -16.47 -47.80
N GLY A 478 7.89 -17.73 -48.26
CA GLY A 478 8.81 -18.29 -49.23
C GLY A 478 10.24 -18.46 -48.68
N SER A 479 11.26 -18.41 -49.56
CA SER A 479 12.65 -18.66 -49.16
C SER A 479 13.46 -17.41 -48.77
N ALA A 480 12.89 -16.18 -48.85
CA ALA A 480 13.70 -14.97 -48.77
C ALA A 480 13.09 -13.73 -48.10
N ILE A 481 11.82 -13.71 -47.67
CA ILE A 481 11.18 -12.49 -47.17
C ILE A 481 10.68 -12.66 -45.73
N GLU A 482 11.24 -11.85 -44.83
CA GLU A 482 10.74 -11.67 -43.45
C GLU A 482 9.80 -10.45 -43.41
N LEU A 483 8.56 -10.68 -43.03
CA LEU A 483 7.55 -9.63 -42.85
C LEU A 483 7.38 -9.30 -41.36
N ALA A 484 7.61 -8.04 -41.02
CA ALA A 484 7.32 -7.53 -39.67
C ALA A 484 5.80 -7.32 -39.54
N LEU A 485 5.08 -8.24 -38.86
CA LEU A 485 3.62 -8.20 -38.70
C LEU A 485 3.09 -6.96 -37.93
N GLN A 486 3.98 -6.12 -37.43
CA GLN A 486 3.63 -4.84 -36.80
C GLN A 486 3.29 -3.76 -37.82
N ALA A 487 3.70 -3.92 -39.09
CA ALA A 487 3.39 -2.98 -40.19
C ALA A 487 1.87 -2.92 -40.48
N PRO A 488 1.39 -1.85 -41.13
CA PRO A 488 0.02 -1.75 -41.59
C PRO A 488 -0.39 -2.92 -42.49
N LEU A 489 -1.62 -3.45 -42.28
CA LEU A 489 -2.03 -4.69 -42.98
C LEU A 489 -2.01 -4.56 -44.52
N HIS A 490 -2.40 -3.43 -45.06
CA HIS A 490 -2.40 -3.22 -46.52
C HIS A 490 -0.98 -3.23 -47.11
N GLU A 491 0.02 -2.74 -46.38
CA GLU A 491 1.44 -2.83 -46.82
C GLU A 491 1.94 -4.27 -46.75
N LEU A 492 1.58 -5.03 -45.70
CA LEU A 492 1.90 -6.45 -45.59
C LEU A 492 1.29 -7.24 -46.76
N LEU A 493 0.01 -7.03 -47.06
CA LEU A 493 -0.70 -7.71 -48.13
C LEU A 493 -0.12 -7.33 -49.51
N TYR A 494 0.26 -6.07 -49.71
CA TYR A 494 0.92 -5.63 -50.95
C TYR A 494 2.31 -6.31 -51.12
N THR A 495 3.08 -6.40 -50.05
CA THR A 495 4.36 -7.11 -50.07
C THR A 495 4.19 -8.59 -50.41
N VAL A 496 3.18 -9.25 -49.81
CA VAL A 496 2.80 -10.64 -50.12
C VAL A 496 2.42 -10.78 -51.58
N TYR A 497 1.62 -9.87 -52.12
CA TYR A 497 1.25 -9.84 -53.54
C TYR A 497 2.46 -9.78 -54.44
N CYS A 498 3.37 -8.80 -54.25
CA CYS A 498 4.56 -8.64 -55.08
C CYS A 498 5.46 -9.88 -55.01
N SER A 499 5.75 -10.36 -53.81
CA SER A 499 6.65 -11.51 -53.64
C SER A 499 6.10 -12.83 -54.19
N THR A 500 4.75 -12.97 -54.18
CA THR A 500 4.11 -14.20 -54.72
C THR A 500 4.14 -14.19 -56.23
N LEU A 501 3.96 -13.04 -56.88
CA LEU A 501 4.01 -12.93 -58.36
C LEU A 501 5.41 -13.04 -58.95
N GLU A 502 6.46 -12.86 -58.16
CA GLU A 502 7.86 -13.08 -58.56
C GLU A 502 8.23 -14.57 -58.63
N ARG A 503 7.35 -15.45 -58.12
CA ARG A 503 7.59 -16.91 -58.17
C ARG A 503 7.42 -17.43 -59.59
N ASP A 504 8.26 -18.37 -59.96
CA ASP A 504 8.19 -19.05 -61.25
C ASP A 504 7.03 -20.08 -61.24
N LEU A 505 5.79 -19.57 -61.46
CA LEU A 505 4.60 -20.42 -61.59
C LEU A 505 4.08 -20.36 -63.04
N PRO A 506 3.63 -21.51 -63.60
CA PRO A 506 3.40 -21.68 -65.06
C PRO A 506 2.41 -20.68 -65.64
N HIS A 507 1.38 -20.26 -64.87
CA HIS A 507 0.36 -19.37 -65.43
C HIS A 507 0.53 -17.89 -65.07
N PHE A 508 1.56 -17.50 -64.29
CA PHE A 508 1.86 -16.09 -64.05
C PHE A 508 2.45 -15.37 -65.27
N GLN A 509 3.14 -16.11 -66.14
CA GLN A 509 3.73 -15.56 -67.37
C GLN A 509 2.65 -15.20 -68.41
N THR A 510 1.45 -15.76 -68.34
CA THR A 510 0.35 -15.47 -69.29
C THR A 510 -0.45 -14.23 -68.88
N ILE A 511 -0.30 -13.71 -67.65
CA ILE A 511 -1.09 -12.58 -67.13
C ILE A 511 -0.57 -11.26 -67.75
N GLN A 512 -1.37 -10.67 -68.61
CA GLN A 512 -1.07 -9.40 -69.28
C GLN A 512 -1.60 -8.19 -68.49
N PHE A 513 -2.74 -8.34 -67.82
CA PHE A 513 -3.42 -7.26 -67.11
C PHE A 513 -3.49 -7.59 -65.62
N LYS A 514 -2.92 -6.71 -64.75
CA LYS A 514 -2.96 -6.81 -63.30
C LYS A 514 -3.68 -5.59 -62.74
N ILE A 515 -4.87 -5.79 -62.17
CA ILE A 515 -5.66 -4.76 -61.51
C ILE A 515 -5.53 -4.97 -60.01
N VAL A 516 -4.98 -3.96 -59.32
CA VAL A 516 -4.68 -4.07 -57.90
C VAL A 516 -5.18 -2.87 -57.13
N GLN A 517 -5.82 -3.14 -55.99
CA GLN A 517 -6.35 -2.13 -55.09
C GLN A 517 -6.02 -2.55 -53.65
N PHE A 518 -5.13 -1.79 -52.97
CA PHE A 518 -4.76 -2.03 -51.57
C PHE A 518 -5.04 -0.75 -50.77
N GLU A 519 -6.17 -0.72 -50.09
CA GLU A 519 -6.59 0.40 -49.26
C GLU A 519 -6.18 0.18 -47.80
N PRO A 520 -5.99 1.25 -47.00
CA PRO A 520 -5.79 1.12 -45.57
C PRO A 520 -6.97 0.41 -44.89
N LEU A 521 -6.71 -0.77 -44.32
CA LEU A 521 -7.67 -1.58 -43.62
C LEU A 521 -7.66 -1.28 -42.12
N ASN A 522 -8.83 -1.30 -41.47
CA ASN A 522 -8.92 -1.12 -40.03
C ASN A 522 -8.39 -2.36 -39.29
N THR A 523 -7.31 -2.18 -38.56
CA THR A 523 -6.59 -3.27 -37.86
C THR A 523 -6.74 -3.24 -36.34
N ARG A 524 -7.58 -2.35 -35.75
CA ARG A 524 -7.67 -2.13 -34.30
C ARG A 524 -7.98 -3.40 -33.51
N ASP A 525 -8.77 -4.31 -34.06
CA ASP A 525 -9.20 -5.55 -33.42
C ASP A 525 -8.49 -6.80 -33.94
N LEU A 526 -7.52 -6.66 -34.84
CA LEU A 526 -6.79 -7.78 -35.42
C LEU A 526 -5.56 -8.14 -34.57
N ARG A 527 -5.53 -9.38 -34.09
CA ARG A 527 -4.34 -9.97 -33.46
C ARG A 527 -3.27 -10.26 -34.52
N LEU A 528 -2.02 -10.42 -34.10
CA LEU A 528 -0.93 -10.82 -34.98
C LEU A 528 -1.20 -12.12 -35.73
N GLU A 529 -1.84 -13.08 -35.08
CA GLU A 529 -2.29 -14.36 -35.66
C GLU A 529 -3.27 -14.14 -36.82
N HIS A 530 -4.21 -13.19 -36.70
CA HIS A 530 -5.15 -12.84 -37.76
C HIS A 530 -4.46 -12.21 -38.96
N LYS A 531 -3.50 -11.28 -38.72
CA LYS A 531 -2.71 -10.67 -39.79
C LYS A 531 -1.88 -11.74 -40.54
N ARG A 532 -1.29 -12.68 -39.80
CA ARG A 532 -0.55 -13.83 -40.37
C ARG A 532 -1.48 -14.71 -41.24
N GLY A 533 -2.69 -14.98 -40.74
CA GLY A 533 -3.70 -15.76 -41.47
C GLY A 533 -4.12 -15.07 -42.78
N LEU A 534 -4.34 -13.74 -42.76
CA LEU A 534 -4.72 -12.96 -43.93
C LEU A 534 -3.60 -12.91 -45.01
N CYS A 535 -2.34 -12.75 -44.59
CA CYS A 535 -1.19 -12.84 -45.49
C CYS A 535 -1.08 -14.23 -46.15
N ARG A 536 -1.24 -15.31 -45.41
CA ARG A 536 -1.24 -16.68 -45.94
C ARG A 536 -2.43 -16.95 -46.85
N PHE A 537 -3.62 -16.43 -46.53
CA PHE A 537 -4.78 -16.54 -47.40
C PHE A 537 -4.50 -15.91 -48.78
N LEU A 538 -3.96 -14.69 -48.81
CA LEU A 538 -3.63 -13.99 -50.07
C LEU A 538 -2.57 -14.76 -50.86
N GLU A 539 -1.49 -15.21 -50.21
CA GLU A 539 -0.44 -16.02 -50.82
C GLU A 539 -1.01 -17.27 -51.47
N GLU A 540 -1.83 -18.03 -50.76
CA GLU A 540 -2.44 -19.27 -51.24
C GLU A 540 -3.38 -19.02 -52.42
N ALA A 541 -4.24 -17.97 -52.32
CA ALA A 541 -5.13 -17.61 -53.41
C ALA A 541 -4.35 -17.24 -54.68
N LEU A 542 -3.27 -16.48 -54.58
CA LEU A 542 -2.39 -16.14 -55.70
C LEU A 542 -1.65 -17.35 -56.25
N CYS A 543 -1.10 -18.21 -55.41
CA CYS A 543 -0.46 -19.47 -55.81
C CYS A 543 -1.42 -20.39 -56.56
N ASN A 544 -2.69 -20.42 -56.16
CA ASN A 544 -3.74 -21.20 -56.86
C ASN A 544 -4.00 -20.64 -58.27
N VAL A 545 -3.98 -19.32 -58.47
CA VAL A 545 -4.07 -18.73 -59.81
C VAL A 545 -2.83 -19.13 -60.63
N GLY A 546 -1.59 -19.02 -60.08
CA GLY A 546 -0.36 -19.37 -60.79
C GLY A 546 -0.28 -20.85 -61.16
N LYS A 547 -0.90 -21.75 -60.40
CA LYS A 547 -0.88 -23.21 -60.61
C LYS A 547 -2.01 -23.74 -61.49
N HIS A 548 -3.23 -23.13 -61.41
CA HIS A 548 -4.45 -23.75 -61.92
C HIS A 548 -5.24 -22.91 -62.94
N ALA A 549 -4.97 -21.58 -63.07
CA ALA A 549 -5.73 -20.72 -63.95
C ALA A 549 -5.15 -20.77 -65.40
N ILE A 550 -5.50 -21.84 -66.10
CA ILE A 550 -4.95 -22.08 -67.46
C ILE A 550 -5.41 -20.97 -68.41
N GLY A 551 -4.38 -20.32 -69.07
CA GLY A 551 -4.64 -19.24 -70.03
C GLY A 551 -5.18 -17.95 -69.41
N ALA A 552 -4.99 -17.73 -68.12
CA ALA A 552 -5.35 -16.48 -67.48
C ALA A 552 -4.53 -15.30 -68.07
N THR A 553 -5.24 -14.28 -68.53
CA THR A 553 -4.65 -13.02 -69.04
C THR A 553 -4.91 -11.84 -68.14
N ARG A 554 -5.85 -11.96 -67.20
CA ARG A 554 -6.20 -10.90 -66.24
C ARG A 554 -6.22 -11.47 -64.79
N LEU A 555 -5.57 -10.73 -63.90
CA LEU A 555 -5.63 -10.95 -62.45
C LEU A 555 -6.09 -9.66 -61.78
N THR A 556 -7.13 -9.77 -60.94
CA THR A 556 -7.62 -8.65 -60.11
C THR A 556 -7.46 -9.02 -58.64
N VAL A 557 -6.81 -8.15 -57.85
CA VAL A 557 -6.66 -8.30 -56.40
C VAL A 557 -7.17 -7.05 -55.70
N ILE A 558 -8.16 -7.20 -54.87
CA ILE A 558 -8.81 -6.11 -54.14
C ILE A 558 -8.68 -6.40 -52.64
N CYS A 559 -8.04 -5.45 -51.95
CA CYS A 559 -7.98 -5.40 -50.48
C CYS A 559 -8.51 -4.03 -50.06
N ALA A 560 -9.82 -3.94 -49.74
CA ALA A 560 -10.49 -2.67 -49.50
C ALA A 560 -11.60 -2.80 -48.48
N GLN A 561 -12.14 -1.67 -48.05
CA GLN A 561 -13.32 -1.62 -47.19
C GLN A 561 -14.55 -1.31 -48.08
N GLU A 562 -15.51 -2.24 -48.11
CA GLU A 562 -16.80 -2.12 -48.81
C GLU A 562 -17.91 -2.20 -47.77
N ASP A 563 -18.87 -1.24 -47.74
CA ASP A 563 -20.07 -1.23 -46.90
C ASP A 563 -19.88 -1.70 -45.44
N GLN A 564 -18.90 -1.10 -44.71
CA GLN A 564 -18.54 -1.47 -43.33
C GLN A 564 -17.95 -2.88 -43.16
N GLN A 565 -17.60 -3.53 -44.26
CA GLN A 565 -16.91 -4.82 -44.27
C GLN A 565 -15.53 -4.67 -44.92
N GLN A 566 -14.58 -5.43 -44.44
CA GLN A 566 -13.28 -5.55 -45.06
C GLN A 566 -13.26 -6.75 -45.99
N VAL A 567 -12.69 -6.58 -47.15
CA VAL A 567 -12.72 -7.58 -48.24
C VAL A 567 -11.29 -7.83 -48.74
N ILE A 568 -10.93 -9.09 -48.89
CA ILE A 568 -9.79 -9.52 -49.71
C ILE A 568 -10.39 -10.41 -50.79
N ARG A 569 -10.23 -9.97 -52.07
CA ARG A 569 -10.77 -10.64 -53.23
C ARG A 569 -9.69 -10.86 -54.27
N VAL A 570 -9.55 -12.09 -54.78
CA VAL A 570 -8.64 -12.47 -55.85
C VAL A 570 -9.46 -13.09 -56.97
N ILE A 571 -9.35 -12.50 -58.21
CA ILE A 571 -10.14 -12.90 -59.37
C ILE A 571 -9.23 -13.15 -60.56
N ASP A 572 -9.37 -14.27 -61.23
CA ASP A 572 -8.76 -14.57 -62.49
C ASP A 572 -9.78 -14.76 -63.63
N ASN A 573 -9.34 -14.81 -64.85
CA ASN A 573 -10.13 -15.11 -66.03
C ASN A 573 -9.66 -16.37 -66.79
N GLY A 574 -8.95 -17.26 -66.12
CA GLY A 574 -8.46 -18.51 -66.67
C GLY A 574 -9.57 -19.59 -66.78
N SER A 575 -9.31 -20.65 -67.54
CA SER A 575 -10.16 -21.81 -67.52
C SER A 575 -9.85 -22.69 -66.31
N GLU A 576 -10.87 -23.08 -65.55
CA GLU A 576 -10.70 -24.02 -64.46
C GLU A 576 -10.24 -25.39 -64.95
N SER A 577 -9.23 -25.96 -64.29
CA SER A 577 -8.99 -27.40 -64.31
C SER A 577 -10.08 -28.04 -63.46
N PRO A 578 -10.72 -29.15 -63.86
CA PRO A 578 -11.80 -29.79 -63.08
C PRO A 578 -11.20 -30.45 -61.84
N VAL A 579 -11.07 -29.72 -60.75
CA VAL A 579 -10.64 -30.23 -59.45
C VAL A 579 -11.80 -30.22 -58.49
N THR A 580 -12.37 -31.39 -58.32
CA THR A 580 -13.52 -31.75 -57.47
C THR A 580 -13.14 -32.07 -56.02
N ALA A 581 -12.21 -31.41 -55.41
CA ALA A 581 -11.93 -31.64 -53.98
C ALA A 581 -11.62 -30.32 -53.25
N SER A 582 -12.32 -30.11 -52.13
CA SER A 582 -11.98 -29.10 -51.13
C SER A 582 -10.60 -29.41 -50.55
N GLY A 583 -9.58 -28.73 -51.06
CA GLY A 583 -8.19 -28.85 -50.60
C GLY A 583 -7.96 -28.20 -49.23
N LEU A 584 -6.80 -28.45 -48.66
CA LEU A 584 -6.38 -27.94 -47.33
C LEU A 584 -6.47 -26.39 -47.26
N GLY A 585 -6.14 -25.69 -48.34
CA GLY A 585 -6.23 -24.23 -48.46
C GLY A 585 -7.62 -23.67 -48.28
N THR A 586 -8.68 -24.35 -48.81
CA THR A 586 -10.07 -23.98 -48.64
C THR A 586 -10.52 -24.13 -47.18
N GLN A 587 -10.09 -25.19 -46.51
CA GLN A 587 -10.40 -25.41 -45.08
C GLN A 587 -9.71 -24.35 -44.19
N LEU A 588 -8.49 -23.97 -44.48
CA LEU A 588 -7.75 -22.92 -43.76
C LEU A 588 -8.44 -21.55 -43.94
N ALA A 589 -8.85 -21.21 -45.16
CA ALA A 589 -9.58 -19.96 -45.44
C ALA A 589 -10.94 -19.91 -44.70
N GLN A 590 -11.69 -21.04 -44.66
CA GLN A 590 -12.94 -21.13 -43.90
C GLN A 590 -12.75 -21.01 -42.41
N ASN A 591 -11.66 -21.58 -41.85
CA ASN A 591 -11.31 -21.46 -40.44
C ASN A 591 -10.94 -20.01 -40.07
N LEU A 592 -10.14 -19.37 -40.92
CA LEU A 592 -9.79 -17.95 -40.76
C LEU A 592 -11.01 -17.05 -40.80
N ALA A 593 -11.93 -17.28 -41.78
CA ALA A 593 -13.18 -16.56 -41.88
C ALA A 593 -14.01 -16.66 -40.58
N ARG A 594 -14.15 -17.87 -40.02
CA ARG A 594 -14.83 -18.09 -38.72
C ARG A 594 -14.15 -17.38 -37.56
N GLN A 595 -12.83 -17.35 -37.50
CA GLN A 595 -12.08 -16.65 -36.46
C GLN A 595 -12.26 -15.12 -36.54
N LEU A 596 -12.40 -14.59 -37.75
CA LEU A 596 -12.63 -13.17 -38.02
C LEU A 596 -14.11 -12.77 -37.88
N GLY A 597 -15.02 -13.75 -37.67
CA GLY A 597 -16.48 -13.51 -37.69
C GLY A 597 -17.02 -13.12 -39.08
N GLY A 598 -16.34 -13.60 -40.11
CA GLY A 598 -16.64 -13.31 -41.51
C GLY A 598 -17.02 -14.53 -42.33
N THR A 599 -16.98 -14.38 -43.65
CA THR A 599 -17.30 -15.45 -44.61
C THR A 599 -16.21 -15.60 -45.65
N PHE A 600 -16.00 -16.84 -46.10
CA PHE A 600 -15.17 -17.16 -47.25
C PHE A 600 -16.03 -17.75 -48.36
N ARG A 601 -15.83 -17.29 -49.61
CA ARG A 601 -16.47 -17.77 -50.82
C ARG A 601 -15.45 -18.07 -51.92
N ARG A 602 -15.65 -19.17 -52.61
CA ARG A 602 -14.98 -19.47 -53.88
C ARG A 602 -16.05 -19.78 -54.89
N CYS A 603 -16.11 -18.99 -55.95
CA CYS A 603 -17.14 -19.15 -57.01
C CYS A 603 -16.55 -18.90 -58.42
N PRO A 604 -17.21 -19.45 -59.47
CA PRO A 604 -16.84 -19.15 -60.83
C PRO A 604 -17.03 -17.67 -61.15
N ASN A 605 -16.10 -17.10 -61.92
CA ASN A 605 -16.17 -15.74 -62.45
C ASN A 605 -16.65 -15.81 -63.91
N LEU A 606 -17.79 -15.19 -64.22
CA LEU A 606 -18.38 -15.22 -65.55
C LEU A 606 -17.68 -14.19 -66.46
N PRO A 607 -17.40 -14.47 -67.80
CA PRO A 607 -17.73 -15.74 -68.49
C PRO A 607 -16.72 -16.86 -68.29
N LYS A 608 -15.56 -16.58 -67.72
CA LYS A 608 -14.50 -17.56 -67.38
C LYS A 608 -13.68 -17.05 -66.21
N GLY A 609 -13.21 -17.96 -65.32
CA GLY A 609 -12.30 -17.67 -64.22
C GLY A 609 -12.83 -18.11 -62.87
N THR A 610 -12.07 -17.79 -61.81
CA THR A 610 -12.39 -18.08 -60.41
C THR A 610 -12.32 -16.80 -59.60
N MET A 611 -13.23 -16.63 -58.65
CA MET A 611 -13.17 -15.60 -57.63
C MET A 611 -13.03 -16.27 -56.25
N CYS A 612 -12.01 -15.89 -55.51
CA CYS A 612 -11.83 -16.21 -54.09
C CYS A 612 -12.01 -14.93 -53.27
N GLU A 613 -12.94 -14.98 -52.31
CA GLU A 613 -13.32 -13.81 -51.53
C GLU A 613 -13.35 -14.15 -50.04
N LEU A 614 -12.72 -13.34 -49.20
CA LEU A 614 -12.79 -13.35 -47.77
C LEU A 614 -13.33 -12.00 -47.28
N VAL A 615 -14.41 -12.01 -46.52
CA VAL A 615 -15.09 -10.81 -46.02
C VAL A 615 -15.25 -10.92 -44.51
N TRP A 616 -14.97 -9.80 -43.80
CA TRP A 616 -15.19 -9.72 -42.35
C TRP A 616 -15.62 -8.32 -41.94
N SER A 617 -16.36 -8.20 -40.79
CA SER A 617 -16.88 -6.93 -40.30
C SER A 617 -15.82 -6.13 -39.49
N VAL A 618 -15.90 -4.79 -39.59
CA VAL A 618 -15.06 -3.84 -38.81
C VAL A 618 -15.54 -3.77 -37.35
N ASP A 619 -16.86 -3.90 -37.09
CA ASP A 619 -17.43 -3.83 -35.76
C ASP A 619 -17.73 -5.23 -35.21
N ARG A 620 -16.89 -5.71 -34.29
CA ARG A 620 -17.25 -6.81 -33.39
C ARG A 620 -18.19 -6.28 -32.31
N LYS A 621 -19.51 -6.42 -32.46
CA LYS A 621 -20.40 -6.46 -31.31
C LYS A 621 -19.93 -7.64 -30.42
N ARG A 622 -19.45 -7.34 -29.21
CA ARG A 622 -19.16 -8.36 -28.19
C ARG A 622 -20.45 -9.15 -27.94
N TRP A 623 -20.44 -10.43 -28.28
CA TRP A 623 -21.35 -11.44 -27.72
C TRP A 623 -20.66 -12.10 -26.50
#